data_7d06b6292034d467d119f62e3dec8a8b
#
_entry.id   7d06b6292034d467d119f62e3dec8a8b
#
_cell.length_a   1.000
_cell.length_b   1.000
_cell.length_c   1.000
_cell.angle_alpha   90.00
_cell.angle_beta   90.00
_cell.angle_gamma   90.00
#
_symmetry.space_group_name_H-M   'P 1'
#
loop_
_entity.id
_entity.type
_entity.pdbx_description
1 polymer ?
#
loop_
_entity_poly.entity_id
_entity_poly.type
_entity_poly.pdbx_seq_one_letter_code
_entity_poly.pdbx_strand_id
1 'polypeptide(L)'
;MNLPKLAFTPEDVTGYTVKYKNVATGTETTDLPATAGKYNVLVTKEETATQAAIDKKFDYEILPAHTLTYTFEATQGTVAATMNGTAVTSGGEIAYDKPAVLKITAKSGYVLGKLTVDNQVVNLPEGTFDTSTNETSYAAYTTGALKGSMAIDVQFTAKKTRTITASPLSATKDEIAAGKNKPVVKIEPSPSQYLIRYYKDVPANATTTFPTEDGSYRIWVTSPETEEYAALSNDTSLIFTISKANVLNWSVEGQGTVTAKMGDKDVANGGDIVNGKAAVLTITAKPGYKLSEIKIDGKPANLPTGKFNSTDNTISYT
;
A
#
# COMPACT_ATOMS: atom_id res chain seq x y z
N MET A 1 -42.85 9.57 -14.40
CA MET A 1 -43.70 10.64 -13.84
C MET A 1 -45.13 10.16 -13.90
N ASN A 2 -45.86 10.11 -12.78
CA ASN A 2 -47.29 9.80 -12.78
C ASN A 2 -48.04 11.08 -13.09
N LEU A 3 -48.43 11.22 -14.36
CA LEU A 3 -49.25 12.35 -14.79
C LEU A 3 -50.68 12.20 -14.30
N PRO A 4 -51.35 13.28 -13.86
CA PRO A 4 -52.76 13.22 -13.50
C PRO A 4 -53.58 12.85 -14.74
N LYS A 5 -54.43 11.84 -14.56
CA LYS A 5 -55.41 11.47 -15.58
C LYS A 5 -56.79 11.94 -15.17
N LEU A 6 -57.44 12.71 -16.02
CA LEU A 6 -58.85 13.07 -15.82
C LEU A 6 -59.73 11.94 -16.38
N ALA A 7 -60.68 11.51 -15.57
CA ALA A 7 -61.73 10.61 -15.97
C ALA A 7 -63.08 11.32 -15.84
N PHE A 8 -63.93 11.20 -16.82
CA PHE A 8 -65.26 11.75 -16.83
C PHE A 8 -66.30 10.64 -16.77
N THR A 9 -67.42 10.92 -16.16
CA THR A 9 -68.58 10.03 -16.16
C THR A 9 -69.81 10.88 -16.54
N PRO A 10 -70.45 10.66 -17.70
CA PRO A 10 -70.09 9.69 -18.75
C PRO A 10 -68.76 10.01 -19.48
N GLU A 11 -68.13 9.03 -20.12
CA GLU A 11 -66.79 9.13 -20.75
C GLU A 11 -66.75 10.01 -22.04
N ASP A 12 -67.87 10.39 -22.58
CA ASP A 12 -68.02 11.12 -23.83
C ASP A 12 -68.01 12.66 -23.66
N VAL A 13 -67.53 13.17 -22.57
CA VAL A 13 -67.42 14.62 -22.33
C VAL A 13 -66.39 15.26 -23.25
N THR A 14 -66.82 16.13 -24.14
CA THR A 14 -65.98 16.94 -25.06
C THR A 14 -66.14 18.45 -24.74
N GLY A 15 -65.16 19.26 -25.23
CA GLY A 15 -65.25 20.73 -25.13
C GLY A 15 -64.95 21.28 -23.69
N TYR A 16 -64.27 20.52 -22.86
CA TYR A 16 -63.77 21.01 -21.59
C TYR A 16 -62.40 21.66 -21.74
N THR A 17 -62.08 22.58 -20.78
CA THR A 17 -60.80 23.23 -20.67
C THR A 17 -60.17 22.80 -19.35
N VAL A 18 -58.88 22.46 -19.39
CA VAL A 18 -58.05 22.16 -18.20
C VAL A 18 -57.03 23.26 -18.07
N LYS A 19 -56.95 23.84 -16.85
CA LYS A 19 -55.92 24.80 -16.45
C LYS A 19 -55.26 24.33 -15.18
N TYR A 20 -53.99 24.61 -15.04
CA TYR A 20 -53.21 24.39 -13.86
C TYR A 20 -52.88 25.75 -13.23
N LYS A 21 -53.35 25.99 -12.02
CA LYS A 21 -53.07 27.21 -11.26
C LYS A 21 -52.07 26.95 -10.20
N ASN A 22 -50.89 27.58 -10.26
CA ASN A 22 -49.90 27.50 -9.18
C ASN A 22 -50.47 28.19 -7.92
N VAL A 23 -50.53 27.47 -6.80
CA VAL A 23 -51.13 27.96 -5.56
C VAL A 23 -50.32 29.10 -4.98
N ALA A 24 -48.96 29.07 -5.10
CA ALA A 24 -48.11 30.11 -4.50
C ALA A 24 -48.06 31.41 -5.29
N THR A 25 -48.06 31.32 -6.64
CA THR A 25 -47.93 32.49 -7.52
C THR A 25 -49.28 32.96 -8.08
N GLY A 26 -50.31 32.11 -8.07
CA GLY A 26 -51.60 32.39 -8.70
C GLY A 26 -51.58 32.26 -10.21
N THR A 27 -50.45 31.98 -10.86
CA THR A 27 -50.28 31.87 -12.33
C THR A 27 -51.04 30.65 -12.86
N GLU A 28 -51.78 30.85 -13.94
CA GLU A 28 -52.51 29.78 -14.64
C GLU A 28 -51.82 29.43 -15.97
N THR A 29 -51.82 28.15 -16.30
CA THR A 29 -51.33 27.61 -17.60
C THR A 29 -52.25 26.49 -18.06
N THR A 30 -52.33 26.28 -19.36
CA THR A 30 -52.95 25.09 -19.97
C THR A 30 -51.97 23.94 -20.13
N ASP A 31 -50.67 24.24 -20.12
CA ASP A 31 -49.62 23.23 -20.20
C ASP A 31 -49.45 22.55 -18.82
N LEU A 32 -49.22 21.25 -18.84
CA LEU A 32 -48.92 20.49 -17.61
C LEU A 32 -47.66 21.05 -16.92
N PRO A 33 -47.76 21.55 -15.67
CA PRO A 33 -46.59 22.09 -15.01
C PRO A 33 -45.54 21.01 -14.74
N ALA A 34 -44.26 21.36 -14.91
CA ALA A 34 -43.11 20.50 -14.64
C ALA A 34 -42.34 20.90 -13.39
N THR A 35 -42.61 22.07 -12.83
CA THR A 35 -41.93 22.60 -11.64
C THR A 35 -42.57 22.07 -10.36
N ALA A 36 -41.75 21.67 -9.40
CA ALA A 36 -42.24 21.27 -8.06
C ALA A 36 -43.10 22.39 -7.44
N GLY A 37 -44.20 22.00 -6.82
CA GLY A 37 -45.11 22.92 -6.19
C GLY A 37 -46.56 22.40 -6.10
N LYS A 38 -47.43 23.18 -5.44
CA LYS A 38 -48.85 22.87 -5.32
C LYS A 38 -49.63 23.58 -6.42
N TYR A 39 -50.47 22.86 -7.06
CA TYR A 39 -51.31 23.33 -8.18
C TYR A 39 -52.75 22.97 -7.95
N ASN A 40 -53.65 23.85 -8.44
CA ASN A 40 -55.04 23.49 -8.60
C ASN A 40 -55.30 23.14 -10.06
N VAL A 41 -55.81 21.96 -10.31
CA VAL A 41 -56.30 21.57 -11.63
C VAL A 41 -57.72 22.04 -11.78
N LEU A 42 -57.94 23.03 -12.61
CA LEU A 42 -59.26 23.63 -12.86
C LEU A 42 -59.80 23.00 -14.15
N VAL A 43 -60.95 22.35 -14.05
CA VAL A 43 -61.63 21.73 -15.19
C VAL A 43 -62.94 22.47 -15.39
N THR A 44 -63.03 23.17 -16.51
CA THR A 44 -64.22 23.98 -16.80
C THR A 44 -64.86 23.59 -18.14
N LYS A 45 -66.14 23.66 -18.23
CA LYS A 45 -66.93 23.52 -19.44
C LYS A 45 -68.19 24.34 -19.32
N GLU A 46 -68.56 25.06 -20.39
CA GLU A 46 -69.81 25.78 -20.45
C GLU A 46 -70.99 24.84 -20.62
N GLU A 47 -72.13 25.27 -20.13
CA GLU A 47 -73.40 24.56 -20.32
C GLU A 47 -73.79 24.49 -21.82
N THR A 48 -74.35 23.36 -22.19
CA THR A 48 -74.89 23.14 -23.48
C THR A 48 -76.34 22.65 -23.38
N ALA A 49 -77.11 22.61 -24.54
CA ALA A 49 -78.46 22.13 -24.49
C ALA A 49 -78.67 20.71 -23.93
N THR A 50 -77.58 19.89 -23.88
CA THR A 50 -77.65 18.47 -23.48
C THR A 50 -76.74 18.15 -22.33
N GLN A 51 -75.88 19.07 -21.90
CA GLN A 51 -74.90 18.82 -20.84
C GLN A 51 -74.79 20.04 -19.95
N ALA A 52 -74.78 19.82 -18.64
CA ALA A 52 -74.57 20.84 -17.61
C ALA A 52 -73.14 21.39 -17.63
N ALA A 53 -72.94 22.60 -17.16
CA ALA A 53 -71.64 23.22 -16.95
C ALA A 53 -70.77 22.37 -16.00
N ILE A 54 -69.47 22.34 -16.28
CA ILE A 54 -68.50 21.75 -15.39
C ILE A 54 -67.61 22.86 -14.82
N ASP A 55 -67.52 22.92 -13.48
CA ASP A 55 -66.56 23.75 -12.75
C ASP A 55 -66.05 22.92 -11.60
N LYS A 56 -64.89 22.29 -11.79
CA LYS A 56 -64.27 21.41 -10.81
C LYS A 56 -62.83 21.82 -10.57
N LYS A 57 -62.44 21.72 -9.33
CA LYS A 57 -61.10 22.00 -8.81
C LYS A 57 -60.57 20.76 -8.12
N PHE A 58 -59.33 20.37 -8.45
CA PHE A 58 -58.59 19.28 -7.83
C PHE A 58 -57.25 19.80 -7.38
N ASP A 59 -56.77 19.33 -6.21
CA ASP A 59 -55.41 19.61 -5.77
C ASP A 59 -54.42 18.64 -6.39
N TYR A 60 -53.33 19.18 -6.91
CA TYR A 60 -52.23 18.44 -7.51
C TYR A 60 -50.93 18.97 -6.99
N GLU A 61 -50.03 18.08 -6.55
CA GLU A 61 -48.73 18.45 -6.04
C GLU A 61 -47.65 17.77 -6.84
N ILE A 62 -46.68 18.55 -7.35
CA ILE A 62 -45.42 18.06 -7.89
C ILE A 62 -44.39 18.15 -6.79
N LEU A 63 -43.95 16.98 -6.30
CA LEU A 63 -42.92 16.93 -5.31
C LEU A 63 -41.57 17.32 -5.89
N PRO A 64 -40.68 17.97 -5.11
CA PRO A 64 -39.34 18.26 -5.57
C PRO A 64 -38.61 16.97 -5.95
N ALA A 65 -37.77 17.05 -6.96
CA ALA A 65 -36.87 15.97 -7.29
C ALA A 65 -35.90 15.78 -6.12
N HIS A 66 -35.73 14.53 -5.71
CA HIS A 66 -34.72 14.16 -4.73
C HIS A 66 -33.46 13.70 -5.47
N THR A 67 -32.29 13.93 -4.87
CA THR A 67 -31.01 13.59 -5.48
C THR A 67 -30.23 12.63 -4.57
N LEU A 68 -29.46 11.73 -5.19
CA LEU A 68 -28.46 10.92 -4.53
C LEU A 68 -27.08 11.51 -4.85
N THR A 69 -26.41 12.04 -3.83
CA THR A 69 -25.03 12.50 -3.95
C THR A 69 -24.12 11.50 -3.30
N TYR A 70 -23.05 11.07 -3.96
CA TYR A 70 -22.00 10.27 -3.36
C TYR A 70 -20.63 10.81 -3.75
N THR A 71 -19.74 10.86 -2.75
CA THR A 71 -18.38 11.38 -2.87
C THR A 71 -17.37 10.29 -2.53
N PHE A 72 -16.24 10.30 -3.21
CA PHE A 72 -15.10 9.40 -2.96
C PHE A 72 -13.86 9.91 -3.69
N GLU A 73 -12.69 9.45 -3.25
CA GLU A 73 -11.43 9.74 -3.94
C GLU A 73 -11.17 8.70 -5.05
N ALA A 74 -11.30 9.13 -6.30
CA ALA A 74 -11.24 8.25 -7.48
C ALA A 74 -9.86 7.58 -7.71
N THR A 75 -8.79 8.12 -7.13
CA THR A 75 -7.46 7.51 -7.15
C THR A 75 -7.37 6.30 -6.23
N GLN A 76 -8.21 6.22 -5.20
CA GLN A 76 -8.18 5.21 -4.15
C GLN A 76 -9.23 4.10 -4.33
N GLY A 77 -10.29 4.37 -5.09
CA GLY A 77 -11.34 3.39 -5.31
C GLY A 77 -12.36 3.80 -6.37
N THR A 78 -13.45 3.05 -6.46
CA THR A 78 -14.60 3.33 -7.33
C THR A 78 -15.89 3.14 -6.56
N VAL A 79 -16.90 3.95 -6.91
CA VAL A 79 -18.26 3.83 -6.40
C VAL A 79 -19.23 3.93 -7.58
N ALA A 80 -20.12 2.98 -7.69
CA ALA A 80 -21.19 2.98 -8.66
C ALA A 80 -22.53 2.80 -7.94
N ALA A 81 -23.50 3.65 -8.24
CA ALA A 81 -24.84 3.57 -7.67
C ALA A 81 -25.86 3.12 -8.75
N THR A 82 -26.81 2.31 -8.33
CA THR A 82 -27.96 1.91 -9.14
C THR A 82 -29.24 2.05 -8.33
N MET A 83 -30.36 2.30 -9.05
CA MET A 83 -31.70 2.27 -8.48
C MET A 83 -32.59 1.49 -9.44
N ASN A 84 -33.29 0.47 -8.96
CA ASN A 84 -34.05 -0.46 -9.79
C ASN A 84 -33.25 -1.01 -10.98
N GLY A 85 -31.95 -1.28 -10.82
CA GLY A 85 -31.06 -1.76 -11.86
C GLY A 85 -30.56 -0.67 -12.85
N THR A 86 -31.03 0.56 -12.74
CA THR A 86 -30.58 1.68 -13.58
C THR A 86 -29.49 2.46 -12.88
N ALA A 87 -28.40 2.80 -13.59
CA ALA A 87 -27.30 3.58 -13.03
C ALA A 87 -27.77 5.00 -12.62
N VAL A 88 -27.30 5.46 -11.47
CA VAL A 88 -27.51 6.81 -10.95
C VAL A 88 -26.15 7.47 -10.77
N THR A 89 -25.93 8.58 -11.45
CA THR A 89 -24.73 9.41 -11.25
C THR A 89 -24.85 10.23 -9.96
N SER A 90 -23.72 10.57 -9.34
CA SER A 90 -23.72 11.45 -8.16
C SER A 90 -24.37 12.79 -8.49
N GLY A 91 -25.30 13.24 -7.67
CA GLY A 91 -26.14 14.42 -7.90
C GLY A 91 -27.34 14.17 -8.83
N GLY A 92 -27.49 12.95 -9.37
CA GLY A 92 -28.61 12.58 -10.21
C GLY A 92 -29.93 12.46 -9.45
N GLU A 93 -31.04 12.69 -10.17
CA GLU A 93 -32.39 12.54 -9.62
C GLU A 93 -32.70 11.07 -9.31
N ILE A 94 -33.45 10.85 -8.24
CA ILE A 94 -33.84 9.54 -7.75
C ILE A 94 -35.35 9.38 -7.68
N ALA A 95 -35.80 8.13 -7.85
CA ALA A 95 -37.18 7.79 -7.68
C ALA A 95 -37.54 7.77 -6.18
N TYR A 96 -38.65 8.43 -5.81
CA TYR A 96 -39.18 8.46 -4.47
C TYR A 96 -39.55 7.04 -3.98
N ASP A 97 -39.28 6.77 -2.71
CA ASP A 97 -39.61 5.52 -2.02
C ASP A 97 -38.98 4.26 -2.63
N LYS A 98 -37.80 4.43 -3.25
CA LYS A 98 -36.97 3.33 -3.77
C LYS A 98 -35.61 3.33 -3.13
N PRO A 99 -35.01 2.15 -2.87
CA PRO A 99 -33.64 2.05 -2.39
C PRO A 99 -32.63 2.28 -3.50
N ALA A 100 -31.48 2.84 -3.13
CA ALA A 100 -30.28 2.83 -3.97
C ALA A 100 -29.33 1.74 -3.51
N VAL A 101 -28.61 1.15 -4.47
CA VAL A 101 -27.59 0.12 -4.24
C VAL A 101 -26.25 0.67 -4.70
N LEU A 102 -25.28 0.73 -3.80
CA LEU A 102 -23.92 1.15 -4.08
C LEU A 102 -22.99 -0.05 -4.17
N LYS A 103 -22.24 -0.14 -5.24
CA LYS A 103 -21.11 -1.05 -5.39
C LYS A 103 -19.83 -0.25 -5.15
N ILE A 104 -19.05 -0.67 -4.16
CA ILE A 104 -17.83 -0.01 -3.72
C ILE A 104 -16.65 -0.95 -3.99
N THR A 105 -15.58 -0.46 -4.61
CA THR A 105 -14.35 -1.22 -4.82
C THR A 105 -13.15 -0.36 -4.45
N ALA A 106 -12.32 -0.84 -3.52
CA ALA A 106 -11.05 -0.20 -3.20
C ALA A 106 -9.96 -0.71 -4.16
N LYS A 107 -9.16 0.20 -4.68
CA LYS A 107 -8.01 -0.12 -5.53
C LYS A 107 -6.85 -0.70 -4.72
N SER A 108 -5.88 -1.30 -5.43
CA SER A 108 -4.62 -1.77 -4.85
C SER A 108 -4.00 -0.73 -3.90
N GLY A 109 -3.54 -1.18 -2.75
CA GLY A 109 -2.99 -0.33 -1.69
C GLY A 109 -4.01 0.33 -0.77
N TYR A 110 -5.32 0.17 -1.01
CA TYR A 110 -6.38 0.81 -0.22
C TYR A 110 -7.43 -0.18 0.29
N VAL A 111 -8.14 0.22 1.32
CA VAL A 111 -9.32 -0.45 1.87
C VAL A 111 -10.41 0.58 2.15
N LEU A 112 -11.66 0.15 2.23
CA LEU A 112 -12.76 1.00 2.71
C LEU A 112 -12.55 1.29 4.19
N GLY A 113 -12.31 2.55 4.52
CA GLY A 113 -12.04 2.99 5.89
C GLY A 113 -13.26 3.52 6.61
N LYS A 114 -14.16 4.21 5.89
CA LYS A 114 -15.36 4.82 6.47
C LYS A 114 -16.44 4.97 5.42
N LEU A 115 -17.68 4.78 5.83
CA LEU A 115 -18.87 5.04 5.04
C LEU A 115 -19.82 5.90 5.90
N THR A 116 -20.26 7.04 5.36
CA THR A 116 -21.25 7.88 6.01
C THR A 116 -22.46 8.09 5.11
N VAL A 117 -23.61 8.15 5.72
CA VAL A 117 -24.90 8.45 5.06
C VAL A 117 -25.52 9.61 5.82
N ASP A 118 -25.77 10.73 5.14
CA ASP A 118 -26.27 11.98 5.74
C ASP A 118 -25.46 12.38 7.00
N ASN A 119 -24.12 12.30 6.90
CA ASN A 119 -23.14 12.55 7.97
C ASN A 119 -23.18 11.56 9.15
N GLN A 120 -23.97 10.50 9.08
CA GLN A 120 -23.96 9.43 10.09
C GLN A 120 -23.08 8.28 9.64
N VAL A 121 -22.16 7.84 10.52
CA VAL A 121 -21.31 6.67 10.24
C VAL A 121 -22.17 5.41 10.25
N VAL A 122 -22.03 4.60 9.19
CA VAL A 122 -22.70 3.30 9.09
C VAL A 122 -21.68 2.16 9.15
N ASN A 123 -22.14 0.96 9.44
CA ASN A 123 -21.29 -0.23 9.42
C ASN A 123 -20.73 -0.47 8.01
N LEU A 124 -19.45 -0.80 7.94
CA LEU A 124 -18.82 -1.12 6.67
C LEU A 124 -19.34 -2.48 6.16
N PRO A 125 -19.64 -2.59 4.86
CA PRO A 125 -19.95 -3.87 4.24
C PRO A 125 -18.72 -4.78 4.22
N GLU A 126 -18.93 -6.09 4.21
CA GLU A 126 -17.85 -7.08 4.09
C GLU A 126 -17.13 -6.94 2.75
N GLY A 127 -15.80 -7.00 2.79
CA GLY A 127 -14.95 -6.94 1.60
C GLY A 127 -14.49 -8.33 1.17
N THR A 128 -14.27 -8.50 -0.13
CA THR A 128 -13.63 -9.67 -0.73
C THR A 128 -12.40 -9.18 -1.51
N PHE A 129 -11.22 -9.60 -1.08
CA PHE A 129 -9.96 -9.25 -1.73
C PHE A 129 -9.69 -10.18 -2.92
N ASP A 130 -9.41 -9.59 -4.08
CA ASP A 130 -9.01 -10.29 -5.30
C ASP A 130 -7.49 -10.19 -5.48
N THR A 131 -6.81 -11.33 -5.35
CA THR A 131 -5.34 -11.42 -5.49
C THR A 131 -4.84 -11.22 -6.92
N SER A 132 -5.71 -11.29 -7.92
CA SER A 132 -5.34 -11.08 -9.33
C SER A 132 -5.28 -9.61 -9.71
N THR A 133 -6.15 -8.80 -9.14
CA THR A 133 -6.24 -7.35 -9.39
C THR A 133 -5.67 -6.53 -8.23
N ASN A 134 -5.47 -7.13 -7.06
CA ASN A 134 -5.17 -6.48 -5.78
C ASN A 134 -6.25 -5.47 -5.34
N GLU A 135 -7.47 -5.66 -5.78
CA GLU A 135 -8.62 -4.84 -5.40
C GLU A 135 -9.47 -5.52 -4.33
N THR A 136 -10.18 -4.73 -3.53
CA THR A 136 -11.18 -5.24 -2.59
C THR A 136 -12.55 -4.78 -3.02
N SER A 137 -13.41 -5.73 -3.41
CA SER A 137 -14.82 -5.47 -3.71
C SER A 137 -15.65 -5.69 -2.46
N TYR A 138 -16.48 -4.71 -2.12
CA TYR A 138 -17.35 -4.75 -0.95
C TYR A 138 -18.74 -5.24 -1.31
N ALA A 139 -19.39 -5.96 -0.40
CA ALA A 139 -20.80 -6.32 -0.52
C ALA A 139 -21.63 -5.04 -0.78
N ALA A 140 -22.65 -5.15 -1.64
CA ALA A 140 -23.43 -3.99 -2.04
C ALA A 140 -24.10 -3.32 -0.84
N TYR A 141 -23.81 -2.04 -0.63
CA TYR A 141 -24.51 -1.24 0.37
C TYR A 141 -25.86 -0.82 -0.20
N THR A 142 -26.93 -1.22 0.47
CA THR A 142 -28.30 -0.86 0.08
C THR A 142 -28.86 0.15 1.07
N THR A 143 -29.28 1.31 0.58
CA THR A 143 -29.98 2.31 1.39
C THR A 143 -31.39 1.79 1.77
N GLY A 144 -32.01 2.41 2.75
CA GLY A 144 -33.47 2.31 2.90
C GLY A 144 -34.19 2.95 1.70
N ALA A 145 -35.52 2.82 1.65
CA ALA A 145 -36.35 3.52 0.68
C ALA A 145 -36.17 5.05 0.83
N LEU A 146 -35.77 5.72 -0.23
CA LEU A 146 -35.40 7.14 -0.20
C LEU A 146 -36.64 8.03 -0.28
N LYS A 147 -36.89 8.77 0.80
CA LYS A 147 -37.99 9.73 0.92
C LYS A 147 -37.55 11.21 0.82
N GLY A 148 -36.27 11.42 0.56
CA GLY A 148 -35.63 12.72 0.41
C GLY A 148 -34.31 12.59 -0.32
N SER A 149 -33.61 13.69 -0.54
CA SER A 149 -32.24 13.67 -1.00
C SER A 149 -31.33 13.03 0.04
N MET A 150 -30.29 12.31 -0.43
CA MET A 150 -29.35 11.60 0.43
C MET A 150 -27.91 11.90 0.00
N ALA A 151 -27.02 12.09 0.97
CA ALA A 151 -25.61 12.26 0.74
C ALA A 151 -24.83 11.07 1.34
N ILE A 152 -23.96 10.48 0.55
CA ILE A 152 -23.10 9.35 0.95
C ILE A 152 -21.65 9.77 0.74
N ASP A 153 -20.82 9.60 1.75
CA ASP A 153 -19.38 9.81 1.65
C ASP A 153 -18.64 8.49 1.89
N VAL A 154 -17.81 8.12 0.91
CA VAL A 154 -17.03 6.88 0.89
C VAL A 154 -15.56 7.23 1.05
N GLN A 155 -14.97 6.89 2.17
CA GLN A 155 -13.57 7.17 2.46
C GLN A 155 -12.75 5.89 2.42
N PHE A 156 -11.75 5.87 1.55
CA PHE A 156 -10.75 4.82 1.50
C PHE A 156 -9.56 5.21 2.37
N THR A 157 -8.88 4.22 2.92
CA THR A 157 -7.64 4.39 3.69
C THR A 157 -6.55 3.50 3.09
N ALA A 158 -5.30 3.95 3.20
CA ALA A 158 -4.17 3.12 2.78
C ALA A 158 -4.09 1.86 3.64
N LYS A 159 -3.77 0.74 3.02
CA LYS A 159 -3.43 -0.52 3.71
C LYS A 159 -2.19 -0.32 4.59
N LYS A 160 -2.06 -1.13 5.61
CA LYS A 160 -0.88 -1.15 6.47
C LYS A 160 0.38 -1.49 5.67
N THR A 161 1.52 -1.01 6.11
CA THR A 161 2.84 -1.33 5.54
C THR A 161 3.59 -2.31 6.43
N ARG A 162 4.54 -3.05 5.82
CA ARG A 162 5.47 -3.91 6.54
C ARG A 162 6.83 -3.24 6.67
N THR A 163 7.53 -3.51 7.76
CA THR A 163 8.91 -3.08 7.96
C THR A 163 9.87 -4.21 7.62
N ILE A 164 11.06 -3.86 7.12
CA ILE A 164 12.11 -4.83 6.79
C ILE A 164 13.39 -4.43 7.49
N THR A 165 14.05 -5.42 8.09
CA THR A 165 15.39 -5.29 8.64
C THR A 165 16.25 -6.46 8.16
N ALA A 166 17.57 -6.26 8.15
CA ALA A 166 18.53 -7.32 7.90
C ALA A 166 19.75 -7.13 8.78
N SER A 167 20.32 -8.22 9.29
CA SER A 167 21.53 -8.19 10.11
C SER A 167 22.24 -9.55 10.04
N PRO A 168 23.58 -9.57 10.00
CA PRO A 168 24.49 -8.43 9.80
C PRO A 168 24.41 -7.87 8.37
N LEU A 169 24.91 -6.64 8.14
CA LEU A 169 24.96 -6.02 6.81
C LEU A 169 26.36 -6.03 6.19
N SER A 170 27.30 -6.77 6.78
CA SER A 170 28.63 -6.99 6.22
C SER A 170 29.23 -8.30 6.69
N ALA A 171 30.05 -8.90 5.83
CA ALA A 171 30.86 -10.07 6.13
C ALA A 171 32.10 -10.09 5.24
N THR A 172 33.10 -10.91 5.61
CA THR A 172 34.21 -11.23 4.70
C THR A 172 33.82 -12.39 3.80
N LYS A 173 34.52 -12.53 2.66
CA LYS A 173 34.33 -13.65 1.73
C LYS A 173 34.50 -15.01 2.44
N ASP A 174 35.45 -15.12 3.37
CA ASP A 174 35.70 -16.35 4.12
C ASP A 174 34.59 -16.69 5.11
N GLU A 175 34.03 -15.68 5.78
CA GLU A 175 32.89 -15.89 6.66
C GLU A 175 31.68 -16.38 5.87
N ILE A 176 31.47 -15.84 4.67
CA ILE A 176 30.40 -16.31 3.77
C ILE A 176 30.65 -17.74 3.31
N ALA A 177 31.89 -18.07 2.90
CA ALA A 177 32.27 -19.42 2.50
C ALA A 177 32.12 -20.43 3.65
N ALA A 178 32.39 -20.00 4.89
CA ALA A 178 32.16 -20.77 6.11
C ALA A 178 30.69 -20.83 6.55
N GLY A 179 29.76 -20.23 5.80
CA GLY A 179 28.33 -20.16 6.14
C GLY A 179 28.01 -19.21 7.28
N LYS A 180 28.96 -18.32 7.65
CA LYS A 180 28.81 -17.38 8.77
C LYS A 180 28.39 -16.00 8.25
N ASN A 181 27.79 -15.20 9.13
CA ASN A 181 27.47 -13.78 8.90
C ASN A 181 26.64 -13.49 7.64
N LYS A 182 25.88 -14.46 7.15
CA LYS A 182 24.84 -14.19 6.14
C LYS A 182 23.73 -13.35 6.75
N PRO A 183 23.22 -12.31 6.07
CA PRO A 183 22.15 -11.49 6.60
C PRO A 183 20.88 -12.30 6.81
N VAL A 184 20.32 -12.18 8.00
CA VAL A 184 18.97 -12.66 8.30
C VAL A 184 18.00 -11.51 8.03
N VAL A 185 17.14 -11.67 7.04
CA VAL A 185 16.09 -10.71 6.71
C VAL A 185 14.88 -10.98 7.59
N LYS A 186 14.39 -9.94 8.25
CA LYS A 186 13.19 -9.96 9.08
C LYS A 186 12.16 -9.01 8.51
N ILE A 187 10.93 -9.48 8.33
CA ILE A 187 9.80 -8.71 7.83
C ILE A 187 8.73 -8.71 8.91
N GLU A 188 8.27 -7.53 9.31
CA GLU A 188 7.26 -7.37 10.35
C GLU A 188 6.09 -6.50 9.90
N PRO A 189 4.86 -7.01 10.06
CA PRO A 189 4.52 -8.37 10.41
C PRO A 189 4.90 -9.36 9.29
N SER A 190 5.21 -10.60 9.67
CA SER A 190 5.68 -11.63 8.73
C SER A 190 4.59 -11.97 7.70
N PRO A 191 4.85 -11.85 6.40
CA PRO A 191 3.93 -12.27 5.37
C PRO A 191 3.97 -13.80 5.17
N SER A 192 2.87 -14.36 4.66
CA SER A 192 2.80 -15.78 4.30
C SER A 192 3.70 -16.14 3.11
N GLN A 193 3.94 -15.16 2.24
CA GLN A 193 4.79 -15.30 1.06
C GLN A 193 5.68 -14.08 0.90
N TYR A 194 6.95 -14.33 0.61
CA TYR A 194 7.90 -13.28 0.25
C TYR A 194 9.03 -13.88 -0.58
N LEU A 195 9.75 -13.00 -1.30
CA LEU A 195 10.90 -13.39 -2.10
C LEU A 195 12.05 -12.44 -1.80
N ILE A 196 13.23 -13.01 -1.54
CA ILE A 196 14.48 -12.27 -1.35
C ILE A 196 15.33 -12.46 -2.61
N ARG A 197 15.81 -11.37 -3.15
CA ARG A 197 16.76 -11.33 -4.27
C ARG A 197 17.95 -10.46 -3.91
N TYR A 198 19.06 -10.70 -4.60
CA TYR A 198 20.31 -9.98 -4.43
C TYR A 198 20.79 -9.48 -5.80
N TYR A 199 21.25 -8.23 -5.85
CA TYR A 199 21.86 -7.68 -7.07
C TYR A 199 22.93 -6.64 -6.71
N LYS A 200 23.91 -6.42 -7.60
CA LYS A 200 25.03 -5.51 -7.37
C LYS A 200 24.75 -4.11 -7.94
N ASP A 201 24.44 -4.03 -9.21
CA ASP A 201 24.35 -2.75 -9.91
C ASP A 201 22.95 -2.46 -10.46
N VAL A 202 22.29 -3.44 -11.03
CA VAL A 202 21.02 -3.29 -11.77
C VAL A 202 19.99 -4.31 -11.28
N PRO A 203 18.77 -3.88 -10.92
CA PRO A 203 17.70 -4.79 -10.45
C PRO A 203 17.35 -5.90 -11.45
N ALA A 204 17.51 -5.67 -12.76
CA ALA A 204 17.25 -6.68 -13.79
C ALA A 204 18.14 -7.94 -13.65
N ASN A 205 19.29 -7.82 -12.98
CA ASN A 205 20.20 -8.92 -12.71
C ASN A 205 19.99 -9.55 -11.32
N ALA A 206 18.87 -9.27 -10.67
CA ALA A 206 18.58 -9.78 -9.34
C ALA A 206 18.38 -11.30 -9.35
N THR A 207 19.07 -11.99 -8.46
CA THR A 207 19.02 -13.46 -8.29
C THR A 207 18.58 -13.83 -6.89
N THR A 208 17.94 -14.99 -6.74
CA THR A 208 17.63 -15.57 -5.43
C THR A 208 18.82 -16.26 -4.78
N THR A 209 19.88 -16.53 -5.56
CA THR A 209 21.12 -17.13 -5.04
C THR A 209 21.87 -16.07 -4.23
N PHE A 210 22.26 -16.43 -3.00
CA PHE A 210 23.05 -15.56 -2.16
C PHE A 210 24.45 -15.34 -2.77
N PRO A 211 24.93 -14.07 -2.87
CA PRO A 211 26.23 -13.78 -3.44
C PRO A 211 27.39 -14.30 -2.58
N THR A 212 28.47 -14.72 -3.22
CA THR A 212 29.70 -15.22 -2.58
C THR A 212 30.93 -14.41 -2.93
N GLU A 213 30.87 -13.57 -3.96
CA GLU A 213 31.96 -12.73 -4.39
C GLU A 213 31.99 -11.39 -3.62
N ASP A 214 33.17 -10.79 -3.51
CA ASP A 214 33.31 -9.47 -2.90
C ASP A 214 32.54 -8.38 -3.64
N GLY A 215 31.98 -7.46 -2.88
CA GLY A 215 31.18 -6.37 -3.42
C GLY A 215 30.05 -5.95 -2.49
N SER A 216 29.38 -4.88 -2.88
CA SER A 216 28.17 -4.40 -2.20
C SER A 216 26.94 -4.85 -2.97
N TYR A 217 26.04 -5.53 -2.29
CA TYR A 217 24.84 -6.12 -2.85
C TYR A 217 23.61 -5.50 -2.21
N ARG A 218 22.64 -5.16 -3.02
CA ARG A 218 21.32 -4.78 -2.52
C ARG A 218 20.51 -6.04 -2.22
N ILE A 219 19.81 -6.01 -1.11
CA ILE A 219 18.86 -7.05 -0.70
C ILE A 219 17.47 -6.54 -1.08
N TRP A 220 16.90 -7.13 -2.12
CA TRP A 220 15.58 -6.78 -2.61
C TRP A 220 14.53 -7.77 -2.10
N VAL A 221 13.62 -7.28 -1.29
CA VAL A 221 12.56 -8.09 -0.67
C VAL A 221 11.22 -7.69 -1.27
N THR A 222 10.47 -8.67 -1.74
CA THR A 222 9.11 -8.46 -2.25
C THR A 222 8.12 -9.39 -1.54
N SER A 223 6.92 -8.91 -1.30
CA SER A 223 5.78 -9.70 -0.83
C SER A 223 4.52 -9.21 -1.53
N PRO A 224 3.62 -10.11 -1.94
CA PRO A 224 2.35 -9.72 -2.55
C PRO A 224 1.50 -8.90 -1.58
N GLU A 225 0.59 -8.14 -2.15
CA GLU A 225 -0.46 -7.45 -1.42
C GLU A 225 -1.42 -8.47 -0.81
N THR A 226 -1.99 -8.12 0.33
CA THR A 226 -3.03 -8.90 1.02
C THR A 226 -4.23 -8.01 1.31
N GLU A 227 -5.25 -8.57 1.90
CA GLU A 227 -6.42 -7.80 2.33
C GLU A 227 -6.04 -6.63 3.26
N GLU A 228 -5.12 -6.84 4.18
CA GLU A 228 -4.76 -5.89 5.24
C GLU A 228 -3.48 -5.08 4.94
N TYR A 229 -2.53 -5.67 4.18
CA TYR A 229 -1.21 -5.07 3.94
C TYR A 229 -0.96 -4.79 2.48
N ALA A 230 -0.41 -3.61 2.19
CA ALA A 230 0.05 -3.24 0.86
C ALA A 230 1.18 -4.17 0.39
N ALA A 231 1.36 -4.26 -0.93
CA ALA A 231 2.49 -4.96 -1.52
C ALA A 231 3.80 -4.38 -0.97
N LEU A 232 4.74 -5.27 -0.70
CA LEU A 232 6.08 -4.90 -0.28
C LEU A 232 7.02 -4.99 -1.47
N SER A 233 7.73 -3.92 -1.77
CA SER A 233 8.86 -3.91 -2.69
C SER A 233 9.92 -2.98 -2.12
N ASN A 234 11.00 -3.56 -1.56
CA ASN A 234 12.13 -2.82 -1.05
C ASN A 234 13.38 -3.23 -1.84
N ASP A 235 13.88 -2.35 -2.68
CA ASP A 235 15.05 -2.58 -3.54
C ASP A 235 16.23 -1.65 -3.24
N THR A 236 16.07 -0.67 -2.34
CA THR A 236 17.07 0.40 -2.20
C THR A 236 17.69 0.56 -0.83
N SER A 237 17.04 0.10 0.25
CA SER A 237 17.42 0.46 1.61
C SER A 237 18.35 -0.51 2.30
N LEU A 238 18.42 -1.77 1.87
CA LEU A 238 19.24 -2.79 2.50
C LEU A 238 20.45 -3.12 1.61
N ILE A 239 21.63 -2.76 2.08
CA ILE A 239 22.89 -3.05 1.39
C ILE A 239 23.71 -3.99 2.29
N PHE A 240 24.12 -5.13 1.71
CA PHE A 240 25.04 -6.09 2.33
C PHE A 240 26.37 -6.05 1.60
N THR A 241 27.48 -5.89 2.35
CA THR A 241 28.83 -5.82 1.78
C THR A 241 29.62 -7.06 2.10
N ILE A 242 30.14 -7.72 1.07
CA ILE A 242 31.13 -8.78 1.19
C ILE A 242 32.49 -8.14 0.90
N SER A 243 33.35 -8.09 1.90
CA SER A 243 34.71 -7.58 1.77
C SER A 243 35.69 -8.69 1.41
N LYS A 244 36.75 -8.33 0.68
CA LYS A 244 37.90 -9.23 0.52
C LYS A 244 38.45 -9.58 1.89
N ALA A 245 38.92 -10.80 2.04
CA ALA A 245 39.75 -11.14 3.19
C ALA A 245 41.04 -10.30 3.11
N ASN A 246 41.43 -9.68 4.21
CA ASN A 246 42.76 -9.11 4.30
C ASN A 246 43.75 -10.26 4.45
N VAL A 247 44.89 -10.14 3.81
CA VAL A 247 45.95 -11.17 3.85
C VAL A 247 47.10 -10.69 4.70
N LEU A 248 47.53 -11.50 5.64
CA LEU A 248 48.70 -11.21 6.46
C LEU A 248 49.94 -11.84 5.79
N ASN A 249 50.79 -10.98 5.25
CA ASN A 249 52.05 -11.42 4.69
C ASN A 249 53.22 -10.97 5.56
N TRP A 250 54.20 -11.80 5.71
CA TRP A 250 55.49 -11.43 6.30
C TRP A 250 56.68 -12.05 5.58
N SER A 251 57.77 -11.36 5.66
CA SER A 251 59.05 -11.88 5.21
C SER A 251 60.05 -11.82 6.38
N VAL A 252 60.99 -12.72 6.42
CA VAL A 252 62.07 -12.77 7.41
C VAL A 252 63.39 -12.65 6.69
N GLU A 253 64.13 -11.60 7.02
CA GLU A 253 65.51 -11.44 6.59
C GLU A 253 66.41 -11.84 7.72
N GLY A 254 67.32 -12.82 7.53
CA GLY A 254 68.22 -13.31 8.54
C GLY A 254 67.79 -14.63 9.18
N GLN A 255 68.24 -14.86 10.41
CA GLN A 255 68.09 -16.16 11.11
C GLN A 255 67.00 -16.08 12.18
N GLY A 256 65.78 -16.42 11.78
CA GLY A 256 64.62 -16.42 12.70
C GLY A 256 63.43 -17.08 12.09
N THR A 257 62.36 -17.15 12.85
CA THR A 257 61.02 -17.62 12.41
C THR A 257 59.96 -16.65 12.83
N VAL A 258 58.85 -16.57 12.08
CA VAL A 258 57.68 -15.83 12.46
C VAL A 258 56.49 -16.76 12.42
N THR A 259 55.68 -16.71 13.48
CA THR A 259 54.37 -17.34 13.52
C THR A 259 53.34 -16.27 13.83
N ALA A 260 52.13 -16.45 13.34
CA ALA A 260 51.03 -15.52 13.57
C ALA A 260 49.80 -16.25 14.11
N LYS A 261 49.10 -15.61 15.04
CA LYS A 261 47.80 -16.09 15.56
C LYS A 261 46.75 -14.98 15.52
N MET A 262 45.52 -15.37 15.29
CA MET A 262 44.37 -14.51 15.49
C MET A 262 43.41 -15.17 16.49
N GLY A 263 43.34 -14.61 17.67
CA GLY A 263 42.82 -15.35 18.84
C GLY A 263 43.65 -16.63 19.05
N ASP A 264 43.00 -17.79 19.18
CA ASP A 264 43.66 -19.09 19.36
C ASP A 264 44.01 -19.81 18.04
N LYS A 265 43.70 -19.22 16.89
CA LYS A 265 43.88 -19.84 15.57
C LYS A 265 45.17 -19.38 14.92
N ASP A 266 46.01 -20.35 14.49
CA ASP A 266 47.21 -20.06 13.69
C ASP A 266 46.83 -19.46 12.30
N VAL A 267 47.61 -18.46 11.90
CA VAL A 267 47.53 -17.82 10.60
C VAL A 267 48.83 -18.11 9.83
N ALA A 268 48.72 -18.73 8.67
CA ALA A 268 49.86 -18.97 7.79
C ALA A 268 50.32 -17.65 7.12
N ASN A 269 51.58 -17.62 6.66
CA ASN A 269 52.07 -16.53 5.82
C ASN A 269 51.26 -16.50 4.52
N GLY A 270 50.67 -15.36 4.16
CA GLY A 270 49.70 -15.25 3.08
C GLY A 270 48.29 -15.69 3.46
N GLY A 271 48.08 -16.00 4.73
CA GLY A 271 46.76 -16.39 5.22
C GLY A 271 45.83 -15.23 5.46
N ASP A 272 44.55 -15.51 5.37
CA ASP A 272 43.49 -14.51 5.54
C ASP A 272 43.34 -14.05 7.01
N ILE A 273 43.13 -12.77 7.16
CA ILE A 273 42.81 -12.14 8.45
C ILE A 273 41.46 -11.45 8.42
N VAL A 274 40.72 -11.56 9.53
CA VAL A 274 39.40 -10.93 9.65
C VAL A 274 39.54 -9.42 9.88
N ASN A 275 38.87 -8.65 9.09
CA ASN A 275 38.86 -7.20 9.24
C ASN A 275 38.43 -6.77 10.65
N GLY A 276 39.19 -5.83 11.25
CA GLY A 276 38.95 -5.32 12.60
C GLY A 276 39.37 -6.27 13.73
N LYS A 277 40.02 -7.40 13.42
CA LYS A 277 40.64 -8.26 14.42
C LYS A 277 42.16 -8.11 14.41
N ALA A 278 42.78 -8.08 15.59
CA ALA A 278 44.22 -8.03 15.72
C ALA A 278 44.85 -9.43 15.44
N ALA A 279 45.93 -9.45 14.68
CA ALA A 279 46.81 -10.61 14.57
C ALA A 279 48.03 -10.40 15.49
N VAL A 280 48.40 -11.42 16.23
CA VAL A 280 49.59 -11.42 17.08
C VAL A 280 50.68 -12.20 16.38
N LEU A 281 51.79 -11.52 16.10
CA LEU A 281 52.99 -12.15 15.52
C LEU A 281 53.98 -12.48 16.62
N THR A 282 54.49 -13.70 16.59
CA THR A 282 55.60 -14.14 17.45
C THR A 282 56.81 -14.34 16.54
N ILE A 283 57.84 -13.55 16.79
CA ILE A 283 59.12 -13.61 16.08
C ILE A 283 60.15 -14.27 16.99
N THR A 284 60.80 -15.32 16.50
CA THR A 284 61.82 -16.04 17.27
C THR A 284 63.14 -15.96 16.54
N ALA A 285 64.11 -15.29 17.15
CA ALA A 285 65.49 -15.23 16.65
C ALA A 285 66.28 -16.50 17.06
N LYS A 286 67.05 -17.05 16.15
CA LYS A 286 67.93 -18.18 16.42
C LYS A 286 69.07 -17.81 17.37
N PRO A 287 69.73 -18.79 18.02
CA PRO A 287 70.85 -18.55 18.88
C PRO A 287 71.92 -17.66 18.24
N GLY A 288 72.39 -16.63 18.94
CA GLY A 288 73.36 -15.68 18.47
C GLY A 288 72.78 -14.51 17.63
N TYR A 289 71.49 -14.49 17.42
CA TYR A 289 70.79 -13.42 16.68
C TYR A 289 69.79 -12.68 17.53
N LYS A 290 69.47 -11.44 17.14
CA LYS A 290 68.41 -10.63 17.76
C LYS A 290 67.61 -9.90 16.68
N LEU A 291 66.38 -9.54 16.99
CA LEU A 291 65.56 -8.73 16.11
C LEU A 291 66.15 -7.31 16.03
N SER A 292 66.40 -6.81 14.82
CA SER A 292 66.94 -5.47 14.58
C SER A 292 65.92 -4.46 14.03
N GLU A 293 64.99 -4.94 13.23
CA GLU A 293 63.97 -4.08 12.63
C GLU A 293 62.67 -4.84 12.37
N ILE A 294 61.56 -4.16 12.53
CA ILE A 294 60.24 -4.57 12.02
C ILE A 294 59.71 -3.45 11.13
N LYS A 295 59.19 -3.82 9.95
CA LYS A 295 58.44 -2.90 9.08
C LYS A 295 57.01 -3.39 8.97
N ILE A 296 56.06 -2.48 9.10
CA ILE A 296 54.63 -2.70 8.81
C ILE A 296 54.26 -1.84 7.64
N ASP A 297 53.77 -2.45 6.56
CA ASP A 297 53.51 -1.77 5.28
C ASP A 297 54.69 -0.91 4.79
N GLY A 298 55.90 -1.45 4.89
CA GLY A 298 57.15 -0.80 4.51
C GLY A 298 57.66 0.29 5.45
N LYS A 299 56.94 0.63 6.51
CA LYS A 299 57.33 1.64 7.50
C LYS A 299 57.93 1.01 8.76
N PRO A 300 59.06 1.55 9.28
CA PRO A 300 59.62 1.08 10.55
C PRO A 300 58.62 1.10 11.69
N ALA A 301 58.55 0.07 12.47
CA ALA A 301 57.74 -0.05 13.67
C ALA A 301 58.61 -0.19 14.92
N ASN A 302 58.04 0.13 16.08
CA ASN A 302 58.76 -0.06 17.34
C ASN A 302 59.01 -1.55 17.60
N LEU A 303 60.21 -1.87 18.03
CA LEU A 303 60.56 -3.22 18.40
C LEU A 303 59.93 -3.62 19.72
N PRO A 304 59.24 -4.77 19.81
CA PRO A 304 58.78 -5.30 21.09
C PRO A 304 59.93 -5.75 21.95
N THR A 305 59.68 -5.86 23.27
CA THR A 305 60.69 -6.37 24.21
C THR A 305 60.87 -7.88 24.00
N GLY A 306 62.10 -8.30 23.74
CA GLY A 306 62.43 -9.72 23.57
C GLY A 306 62.47 -10.45 24.91
N LYS A 307 61.97 -11.69 24.90
CA LYS A 307 62.11 -12.65 26.03
C LYS A 307 63.11 -13.71 25.65
N PHE A 308 64.22 -13.79 26.41
CA PHE A 308 65.24 -14.81 26.23
C PHE A 308 64.84 -16.16 26.81
N ASN A 309 64.97 -17.22 26.03
CA ASN A 309 64.78 -18.59 26.48
C ASN A 309 66.17 -19.25 26.59
N SER A 310 66.58 -19.58 27.81
CA SER A 310 67.89 -20.17 28.10
C SER A 310 67.96 -21.65 27.74
N THR A 311 66.85 -22.30 27.46
CA THR A 311 66.82 -23.73 27.11
C THR A 311 67.34 -23.98 25.70
N ASP A 312 66.93 -23.12 24.75
CA ASP A 312 67.27 -23.22 23.33
C ASP A 312 68.10 -22.02 22.83
N ASN A 313 68.48 -21.11 23.71
CA ASN A 313 69.21 -19.87 23.43
C ASN A 313 68.55 -18.97 22.39
N THR A 314 67.22 -18.94 22.34
CA THR A 314 66.43 -18.11 21.45
C THR A 314 65.88 -16.86 22.10
N ILE A 315 65.49 -15.85 21.33
CA ILE A 315 64.78 -14.68 21.82
C ILE A 315 63.46 -14.58 21.06
N SER A 316 62.34 -14.56 21.81
CA SER A 316 61.00 -14.38 21.25
C SER A 316 60.50 -12.97 21.50
N TYR A 317 59.87 -12.39 20.49
CA TYR A 317 59.23 -11.06 20.48
C TYR A 317 57.77 -11.23 20.10
N THR A 318 56.87 -10.58 20.82
CA THR A 318 55.43 -10.67 20.59
C THR A 318 54.78 -9.29 20.57
#